data_cdfc5f28aba9ee7547e7a271b302c35f
#
_entry.id   cdfc5f28aba9ee7547e7a271b302c35f
#
_cell.length_a   1.000
_cell.length_b   1.000
_cell.length_c   1.000
_cell.angle_alpha   90.00
_cell.angle_beta   90.00
_cell.angle_gamma   90.00
#
_symmetry.space_group_name_H-M   'P 1'
#
loop_
_entity.id
_entity.type
_entity.pdbx_description
1 polymer ?
#
loop_
_entity_poly.entity_id
_entity_poly.type
_entity_poly.pdbx_seq_one_letter_code
_entity_poly.pdbx_strand_id
1 'polypeptide(L)'
;MQAEPRKRITRSTAIIVIVIVALVVASGGGVYYYVNYVARSPCASATSSDIKVGFTISLTGTYNVEGGKSLAGIKAAASWINDNGGVTVNGKARNITLDYYDDQSSSTLVPQLYTKIITQDCAQFLLAPYSSALTGAAAPLAEQYNRVMLSHGGSSDTIWTHGYQNVFGVLSPASTYFKNAIDWLVANNHSGDKLAILHADDTFSTAASAAAANYATNQGLHVVYNEKYSATTQDLSTQLIAANATGAVDLLGGGHFDDGLRIVKQLSSVGWTPKFISLLVAVTEPEFQQQLGGAANLVTGPSQWETIVTYSPATAQAANIPWYGPNETQFVNYYSKQSNAGSPTYHSGEAGAAVVVLADAIQTANSTDTTNVRQAISNMHIMTFFGQFKVDATGKQSGHGMVLVQWQSGGLVVVAPDAVASGTVKYPYTGS
;
A
#
# COMPACT_ATOMS: atom_id res chain seq x y z
N MET A 1 -67.24 14.23 -16.99
CA MET A 1 -66.38 13.52 -15.99
C MET A 1 -65.28 12.81 -16.72
N GLN A 2 -64.10 13.40 -16.76
CA GLN A 2 -62.91 12.78 -17.35
C GLN A 2 -62.17 12.00 -16.27
N ALA A 3 -61.86 10.72 -16.53
CA ALA A 3 -61.12 9.85 -15.62
C ALA A 3 -59.63 10.20 -15.66
N GLU A 4 -59.04 10.48 -14.51
CA GLU A 4 -57.61 10.66 -14.37
C GLU A 4 -56.81 9.37 -14.69
N PRO A 5 -55.63 9.48 -15.33
CA PRO A 5 -54.82 8.32 -15.63
C PRO A 5 -54.10 7.81 -14.36
N ARG A 6 -54.29 6.54 -14.02
CA ARG A 6 -53.54 5.83 -12.98
C ARG A 6 -52.04 5.85 -13.34
N LYS A 7 -51.23 6.55 -12.51
CA LYS A 7 -49.76 6.47 -12.61
C LYS A 7 -49.30 5.04 -12.38
N ARG A 8 -48.65 4.46 -13.37
CA ARG A 8 -47.95 3.18 -13.24
C ARG A 8 -46.71 3.41 -12.33
N ILE A 9 -46.72 2.77 -11.17
CA ILE A 9 -45.55 2.72 -10.28
C ILE A 9 -44.48 1.91 -11.01
N THR A 10 -43.33 2.52 -11.27
CA THR A 10 -42.20 1.83 -11.89
C THR A 10 -41.62 0.77 -10.93
N ARG A 11 -41.05 -0.31 -11.45
CA ARG A 11 -40.46 -1.39 -10.64
C ARG A 11 -39.47 -0.88 -9.57
N SER A 12 -38.76 0.20 -9.87
CA SER A 12 -37.84 0.86 -8.95
C SER A 12 -38.53 1.48 -7.71
N THR A 13 -39.72 2.10 -7.91
CA THR A 13 -40.49 2.72 -6.81
C THR A 13 -41.12 1.66 -5.89
N ALA A 14 -41.52 0.51 -6.46
CA ALA A 14 -42.04 -0.62 -5.69
C ALA A 14 -40.95 -1.26 -4.79
N ILE A 15 -39.70 -1.30 -5.24
CA ILE A 15 -38.54 -1.82 -4.48
C ILE A 15 -38.23 -0.90 -3.30
N ILE A 16 -38.29 0.43 -3.50
CA ILE A 16 -38.03 1.41 -2.42
C ILE A 16 -39.15 1.37 -1.35
N VAL A 17 -40.41 1.20 -1.74
CA VAL A 17 -41.50 1.09 -0.79
C VAL A 17 -41.43 -0.20 0.05
N ILE A 18 -40.97 -1.31 -0.51
CA ILE A 18 -40.80 -2.57 0.23
C ILE A 18 -39.65 -2.44 1.25
N VAL A 19 -38.60 -1.70 0.94
CA VAL A 19 -37.48 -1.42 1.86
C VAL A 19 -37.92 -0.58 3.05
N ILE A 20 -38.77 0.41 2.84
CA ILE A 20 -39.29 1.30 3.92
C ILE A 20 -40.27 0.56 4.84
N VAL A 21 -41.08 -0.32 4.32
CA VAL A 21 -42.04 -1.12 5.13
C VAL A 21 -41.30 -2.17 5.97
N ALA A 22 -40.16 -2.69 5.52
CA ALA A 22 -39.32 -3.61 6.29
C ALA A 22 -38.62 -2.95 7.50
N LEU A 23 -38.42 -1.63 7.48
CA LEU A 23 -37.83 -0.85 8.58
C LEU A 23 -38.79 -0.60 9.74
N VAL A 24 -40.10 -0.80 9.58
CA VAL A 24 -41.14 -0.51 10.58
C VAL A 24 -41.55 -1.74 11.41
N VAL A 25 -41.09 -2.95 11.04
CA VAL A 25 -41.38 -4.19 11.81
C VAL A 25 -40.12 -4.63 12.54
N ALA A 26 -39.60 -3.81 13.45
CA ALA A 26 -38.32 -3.97 14.10
C ALA A 26 -38.40 -4.58 15.50
N SER A 27 -38.81 -5.84 15.61
CA SER A 27 -38.47 -6.65 16.78
C SER A 27 -38.07 -8.09 16.45
N GLY A 28 -38.03 -8.46 15.17
CA GLY A 28 -37.49 -9.71 14.64
C GLY A 28 -36.77 -9.53 13.30
N GLY A 29 -36.56 -8.27 12.87
CA GLY A 29 -36.29 -7.93 11.47
C GLY A 29 -34.83 -7.95 11.01
N GLY A 30 -33.86 -7.99 11.91
CA GLY A 30 -32.45 -7.90 11.51
C GLY A 30 -32.00 -9.06 10.62
N VAL A 31 -32.41 -10.28 10.97
CA VAL A 31 -32.09 -11.49 10.19
C VAL A 31 -32.90 -11.55 8.90
N TYR A 32 -34.17 -11.12 8.93
CA TYR A 32 -35.03 -11.10 7.75
C TYR A 32 -34.59 -10.03 6.72
N TYR A 33 -34.13 -8.87 7.21
CA TYR A 33 -33.55 -7.83 6.36
C TYR A 33 -32.23 -8.27 5.74
N TYR A 34 -31.33 -8.85 6.53
CA TYR A 34 -30.04 -9.36 6.07
C TYR A 34 -30.22 -10.47 5.02
N VAL A 35 -31.04 -11.49 5.31
CA VAL A 35 -31.28 -12.63 4.42
C VAL A 35 -31.98 -12.20 3.11
N ASN A 36 -32.96 -11.31 3.16
CA ASN A 36 -33.67 -10.89 1.94
C ASN A 36 -32.96 -9.79 1.15
N TYR A 37 -32.18 -8.93 1.78
CA TYR A 37 -31.42 -7.89 1.08
C TYR A 37 -30.14 -8.46 0.48
N VAL A 38 -29.41 -9.26 1.21
CA VAL A 38 -28.18 -9.94 0.71
C VAL A 38 -28.53 -11.02 -0.32
N ALA A 39 -29.61 -11.77 -0.11
CA ALA A 39 -30.07 -12.77 -1.07
C ALA A 39 -30.67 -12.18 -2.36
N ARG A 40 -31.02 -10.89 -2.37
CA ARG A 40 -31.50 -10.16 -3.56
C ARG A 40 -30.50 -9.15 -4.09
N SER A 41 -29.26 -9.16 -3.61
CA SER A 41 -28.17 -8.41 -4.22
C SER A 41 -28.07 -8.79 -5.70
N PRO A 42 -27.96 -7.82 -6.64
CA PRO A 42 -27.74 -8.12 -8.06
C PRO A 42 -26.55 -9.05 -8.28
N CYS A 43 -25.67 -9.14 -7.29
CA CYS A 43 -24.49 -9.99 -7.32
C CYS A 43 -24.75 -11.47 -6.94
N ALA A 44 -25.88 -11.80 -6.33
CA ALA A 44 -26.18 -13.20 -5.94
C ALA A 44 -26.40 -14.14 -7.14
N SER A 45 -26.68 -13.58 -8.32
CA SER A 45 -26.90 -14.32 -9.58
C SER A 45 -25.79 -14.11 -10.62
N ALA A 46 -24.75 -13.35 -10.30
CA ALA A 46 -23.65 -13.07 -11.22
C ALA A 46 -22.72 -14.29 -11.30
N THR A 47 -23.00 -15.20 -12.23
CA THR A 47 -22.10 -16.30 -12.61
C THR A 47 -21.06 -15.79 -13.59
N SER A 48 -20.08 -15.00 -13.12
CA SER A 48 -18.93 -14.67 -13.94
C SER A 48 -18.02 -15.89 -14.07
N SER A 49 -17.57 -16.18 -15.28
CA SER A 49 -16.51 -17.16 -15.52
C SER A 49 -15.18 -16.65 -14.99
N ASP A 50 -15.03 -15.33 -14.85
CA ASP A 50 -13.80 -14.64 -14.45
C ASP A 50 -13.81 -14.27 -12.98
N ILE A 51 -12.61 -14.06 -12.43
CA ILE A 51 -12.37 -13.59 -11.07
C ILE A 51 -12.38 -12.07 -11.08
N LYS A 52 -13.41 -11.47 -10.49
CA LYS A 52 -13.57 -10.03 -10.44
C LYS A 52 -12.91 -9.45 -9.19
N VAL A 53 -11.90 -8.60 -9.39
CA VAL A 53 -11.16 -7.89 -8.36
C VAL A 53 -11.51 -6.42 -8.41
N GLY A 54 -12.01 -5.89 -7.29
CA GLY A 54 -12.44 -4.49 -7.19
C GLY A 54 -11.56 -3.69 -6.24
N PHE A 55 -11.34 -2.40 -6.56
CA PHE A 55 -10.56 -1.51 -5.71
C PHE A 55 -10.81 -0.04 -6.04
N THR A 56 -10.35 0.83 -5.15
CA THR A 56 -10.17 2.25 -5.48
C THR A 56 -8.70 2.58 -5.55
N ILE A 57 -8.36 3.62 -6.27
CA ILE A 57 -6.98 4.06 -6.46
C ILE A 57 -6.96 5.57 -6.66
N SER A 58 -5.99 6.26 -6.04
CA SER A 58 -5.85 7.70 -6.18
C SER A 58 -5.20 8.04 -7.53
N LEU A 59 -6.01 8.40 -8.53
CA LEU A 59 -5.52 8.91 -9.82
C LEU A 59 -5.47 10.43 -9.84
N THR A 60 -6.15 11.06 -8.90
CA THR A 60 -6.13 12.50 -8.63
C THR A 60 -5.94 12.76 -7.14
N GLY A 61 -5.63 14.01 -6.77
CA GLY A 61 -5.35 14.39 -5.38
C GLY A 61 -3.90 14.13 -4.97
N THR A 62 -3.65 14.15 -3.66
CA THR A 62 -2.31 14.14 -3.06
C THR A 62 -1.50 12.87 -3.35
N TYR A 63 -2.16 11.74 -3.55
CA TYR A 63 -1.52 10.42 -3.73
C TYR A 63 -1.50 9.96 -5.19
N ASN A 64 -1.62 10.87 -6.15
CA ASN A 64 -1.76 10.50 -7.57
C ASN A 64 -0.48 9.88 -8.17
N VAL A 65 0.70 10.23 -7.65
CA VAL A 65 1.98 9.66 -8.10
C VAL A 65 2.02 8.18 -7.76
N GLU A 66 1.88 7.85 -6.48
CA GLU A 66 1.92 6.48 -5.97
C GLU A 66 0.72 5.66 -6.50
N GLY A 67 -0.47 6.27 -6.55
CA GLY A 67 -1.67 5.65 -7.09
C GLY A 67 -1.53 5.26 -8.56
N GLY A 68 -0.93 6.11 -9.37
CA GLY A 68 -0.63 5.83 -10.77
C GLY A 68 0.31 4.63 -10.95
N LYS A 69 1.40 4.58 -10.16
CA LYS A 69 2.35 3.46 -10.14
C LYS A 69 1.68 2.16 -9.70
N SER A 70 0.87 2.21 -8.64
CA SER A 70 0.12 1.06 -8.12
C SER A 70 -0.85 0.51 -9.17
N LEU A 71 -1.63 1.36 -9.86
CA LEU A 71 -2.54 0.92 -10.91
C LEU A 71 -1.82 0.20 -12.05
N ALA A 72 -0.68 0.75 -12.48
CA ALA A 72 0.13 0.12 -13.53
C ALA A 72 0.66 -1.24 -13.08
N GLY A 73 1.08 -1.38 -11.82
CA GLY A 73 1.52 -2.65 -11.23
C GLY A 73 0.41 -3.70 -11.15
N ILE A 74 -0.79 -3.31 -10.69
CA ILE A 74 -1.98 -4.18 -10.66
C ILE A 74 -2.30 -4.70 -12.06
N LYS A 75 -2.36 -3.80 -13.06
CA LYS A 75 -2.65 -4.17 -14.45
C LYS A 75 -1.59 -5.08 -15.04
N ALA A 76 -0.31 -4.82 -14.76
CA ALA A 76 0.80 -5.65 -15.23
C ALA A 76 0.70 -7.08 -14.71
N ALA A 77 0.48 -7.26 -13.40
CA ALA A 77 0.34 -8.57 -12.79
C ALA A 77 -0.91 -9.32 -13.28
N ALA A 78 -2.06 -8.65 -13.35
CA ALA A 78 -3.29 -9.25 -13.86
C ALA A 78 -3.13 -9.71 -15.33
N SER A 79 -2.50 -8.87 -16.17
CA SER A 79 -2.22 -9.22 -17.57
C SER A 79 -1.28 -10.41 -17.67
N TRP A 80 -0.20 -10.45 -16.88
CA TRP A 80 0.71 -11.59 -16.87
C TRP A 80 0.00 -12.88 -16.48
N ILE A 81 -0.82 -12.87 -15.42
CA ILE A 81 -1.59 -14.04 -14.96
C ILE A 81 -2.52 -14.51 -16.08
N ASN A 82 -3.27 -13.61 -16.70
CA ASN A 82 -4.24 -13.95 -17.74
C ASN A 82 -3.56 -14.54 -18.98
N ASP A 83 -2.43 -13.96 -19.42
CA ASP A 83 -1.66 -14.43 -20.57
C ASP A 83 -0.94 -15.78 -20.30
N ASN A 84 -0.72 -16.13 -19.03
CA ASN A 84 -0.08 -17.38 -18.62
C ASN A 84 -1.06 -18.45 -18.12
N GLY A 85 -2.29 -18.42 -18.61
CA GLY A 85 -3.29 -19.46 -18.38
C GLY A 85 -4.33 -19.14 -17.31
N GLY A 86 -4.31 -17.93 -16.74
CA GLY A 86 -5.25 -17.49 -15.72
C GLY A 86 -5.08 -18.22 -14.38
N VAL A 87 -6.08 -18.13 -13.54
CA VAL A 87 -6.16 -18.81 -12.24
C VAL A 87 -7.00 -20.07 -12.37
N THR A 88 -6.42 -21.23 -12.06
CA THR A 88 -7.14 -22.50 -12.15
C THR A 88 -8.00 -22.74 -10.90
N VAL A 89 -9.32 -22.92 -11.12
CA VAL A 89 -10.29 -23.26 -10.07
C VAL A 89 -11.17 -24.41 -10.56
N ASN A 90 -11.20 -25.52 -9.84
CA ASN A 90 -11.92 -26.74 -10.21
C ASN A 90 -11.59 -27.24 -11.64
N GLY A 91 -10.30 -27.19 -12.00
CA GLY A 91 -9.80 -27.61 -13.31
C GLY A 91 -10.15 -26.66 -14.46
N LYS A 92 -10.68 -25.47 -14.19
CA LYS A 92 -11.01 -24.44 -15.19
C LYS A 92 -10.14 -23.22 -14.99
N ALA A 93 -9.52 -22.76 -16.06
CA ALA A 93 -8.82 -21.48 -16.11
C ALA A 93 -9.83 -20.33 -16.07
N ARG A 94 -9.54 -19.29 -15.26
CA ARG A 94 -10.34 -18.09 -15.10
C ARG A 94 -9.44 -16.88 -15.21
N ASN A 95 -9.86 -15.86 -15.94
CA ASN A 95 -9.15 -14.61 -16.02
C ASN A 95 -9.46 -13.72 -14.79
N ILE A 96 -8.51 -12.86 -14.44
CA ILE A 96 -8.72 -11.77 -13.50
C ILE A 96 -9.26 -10.56 -14.28
N THR A 97 -10.39 -10.02 -13.84
CA THR A 97 -10.94 -8.75 -14.33
C THR A 97 -10.87 -7.71 -13.23
N LEU A 98 -10.57 -6.45 -13.61
CA LEU A 98 -10.31 -5.36 -12.70
C LEU A 98 -11.41 -4.30 -12.81
N ASP A 99 -12.10 -4.02 -11.70
CA ASP A 99 -13.05 -2.91 -11.59
C ASP A 99 -12.51 -1.89 -10.60
N TYR A 100 -12.28 -0.65 -11.03
CA TYR A 100 -11.70 0.37 -10.16
C TYR A 100 -12.25 1.76 -10.40
N TYR A 101 -12.15 2.60 -9.36
CA TYR A 101 -12.56 4.00 -9.36
C TYR A 101 -11.46 4.89 -8.79
N ASP A 102 -11.39 6.12 -9.28
CA ASP A 102 -10.57 7.17 -8.68
C ASP A 102 -11.20 7.59 -7.34
N ASP A 103 -10.46 7.44 -6.25
CA ASP A 103 -10.89 7.86 -4.92
C ASP A 103 -10.49 9.31 -4.60
N GLN A 104 -9.78 9.97 -5.51
CA GLN A 104 -9.37 11.37 -5.39
C GLN A 104 -8.57 11.64 -4.10
N SER A 105 -7.87 10.63 -3.58
CA SER A 105 -7.16 10.68 -2.29
C SER A 105 -8.08 11.01 -1.10
N SER A 106 -9.38 10.66 -1.19
CA SER A 106 -10.43 11.04 -0.23
C SER A 106 -10.91 9.87 0.61
N SER A 107 -10.58 9.88 1.90
CA SER A 107 -11.08 8.89 2.87
C SER A 107 -12.60 8.90 3.03
N THR A 108 -13.28 9.99 2.70
CA THR A 108 -14.74 10.10 2.71
C THR A 108 -15.38 9.43 1.49
N LEU A 109 -14.70 9.46 0.34
CA LEU A 109 -15.22 8.87 -0.90
C LEU A 109 -14.99 7.35 -0.94
N VAL A 110 -13.90 6.86 -0.38
CA VAL A 110 -13.52 5.43 -0.36
C VAL A 110 -14.65 4.51 0.10
N PRO A 111 -15.33 4.70 1.25
CA PRO A 111 -16.38 3.80 1.68
C PRO A 111 -17.58 3.73 0.71
N GLN A 112 -17.91 4.82 0.06
CA GLN A 112 -18.99 4.88 -0.92
C GLN A 112 -18.64 4.06 -2.17
N LEU A 113 -17.41 4.21 -2.66
CA LEU A 113 -16.93 3.49 -3.82
C LEU A 113 -16.79 1.99 -3.54
N TYR A 114 -16.26 1.57 -2.37
CA TYR A 114 -16.20 0.15 -2.01
C TYR A 114 -17.58 -0.47 -1.88
N THR A 115 -18.54 0.25 -1.29
CA THR A 115 -19.93 -0.21 -1.25
C THR A 115 -20.48 -0.46 -2.67
N LYS A 116 -20.22 0.46 -3.61
CA LYS A 116 -20.60 0.29 -5.02
C LYS A 116 -19.90 -0.89 -5.67
N ILE A 117 -18.58 -1.00 -5.55
CA ILE A 117 -17.75 -2.09 -6.07
C ILE A 117 -18.30 -3.45 -5.63
N ILE A 118 -18.66 -3.58 -4.36
CA ILE A 118 -19.12 -4.85 -3.78
C ILE A 118 -20.56 -5.15 -4.17
N THR A 119 -21.46 -4.16 -4.10
CA THR A 119 -22.91 -4.41 -4.18
C THR A 119 -23.49 -4.20 -5.57
N GLN A 120 -22.84 -3.42 -6.44
CA GLN A 120 -23.31 -3.10 -7.78
C GLN A 120 -22.43 -3.73 -8.86
N ASP A 121 -21.09 -3.60 -8.72
CA ASP A 121 -20.14 -4.14 -9.70
C ASP A 121 -19.79 -5.61 -9.41
N CYS A 122 -20.18 -6.12 -8.24
CA CYS A 122 -20.09 -7.54 -7.84
C CYS A 122 -18.63 -8.05 -7.76
N ALA A 123 -17.71 -7.23 -7.26
CA ALA A 123 -16.36 -7.69 -6.99
C ALA A 123 -16.36 -8.85 -5.97
N GLN A 124 -15.63 -9.90 -6.30
CA GLN A 124 -15.49 -11.09 -5.47
C GLN A 124 -14.38 -10.90 -4.44
N PHE A 125 -13.31 -10.25 -4.86
CA PHE A 125 -12.13 -9.95 -4.06
C PHE A 125 -11.79 -8.47 -4.17
N LEU A 126 -11.04 -7.96 -3.19
CA LEU A 126 -10.69 -6.56 -3.10
C LEU A 126 -9.17 -6.38 -3.01
N LEU A 127 -8.67 -5.30 -3.59
CA LEU A 127 -7.39 -4.72 -3.20
C LEU A 127 -7.68 -3.45 -2.39
N ALA A 128 -6.88 -3.18 -1.37
CA ALA A 128 -7.00 -1.94 -0.62
C ALA A 128 -6.50 -0.75 -1.45
N PRO A 129 -6.94 0.47 -1.17
CA PRO A 129 -6.39 1.67 -1.80
C PRO A 129 -4.99 2.01 -1.24
N TYR A 130 -4.25 2.86 -1.91
CA TYR A 130 -3.16 3.61 -1.33
C TYR A 130 -3.79 4.80 -0.56
N SER A 131 -3.53 5.06 0.65
CA SER A 131 -2.53 4.88 1.65
C SER A 131 -3.09 4.14 2.89
N SER A 132 -2.38 4.20 4.05
CA SER A 132 -2.89 3.65 5.33
C SER A 132 -4.20 4.29 5.77
N ALA A 133 -4.38 5.60 5.59
CA ALA A 133 -5.62 6.31 5.90
C ALA A 133 -6.78 5.82 5.02
N LEU A 134 -6.56 5.66 3.71
CA LEU A 134 -7.58 5.17 2.78
C LEU A 134 -7.85 3.67 2.99
N THR A 135 -6.82 2.88 3.26
CA THR A 135 -6.98 1.45 3.63
C THR A 135 -7.80 1.31 4.90
N GLY A 136 -7.55 2.14 5.92
CA GLY A 136 -8.34 2.15 7.16
C GLY A 136 -9.82 2.50 6.93
N ALA A 137 -10.12 3.32 5.92
CA ALA A 137 -11.51 3.62 5.52
C ALA A 137 -12.17 2.47 4.73
N ALA A 138 -11.39 1.67 3.98
CA ALA A 138 -11.88 0.55 3.19
C ALA A 138 -12.02 -0.75 3.97
N ALA A 139 -11.11 -1.05 4.89
CA ALA A 139 -11.02 -2.32 5.62
C ALA A 139 -12.33 -2.73 6.33
N PRO A 140 -13.08 -1.83 7.01
CA PRO A 140 -14.37 -2.19 7.60
C PRO A 140 -15.39 -2.74 6.59
N LEU A 141 -15.33 -2.29 5.32
CA LEU A 141 -16.23 -2.76 4.27
C LEU A 141 -15.89 -4.19 3.83
N ALA A 142 -14.60 -4.54 3.79
CA ALA A 142 -14.15 -5.91 3.52
C ALA A 142 -14.71 -6.88 4.58
N GLU A 143 -14.66 -6.51 5.86
CA GLU A 143 -15.27 -7.28 6.95
C GLU A 143 -16.79 -7.35 6.85
N GLN A 144 -17.45 -6.19 6.72
CA GLN A 144 -18.91 -6.08 6.68
C GLN A 144 -19.53 -6.94 5.56
N TYR A 145 -18.88 -6.95 4.39
CA TYR A 145 -19.38 -7.67 3.22
C TYR A 145 -18.72 -9.05 3.04
N ASN A 146 -17.91 -9.50 3.99
CA ASN A 146 -17.17 -10.74 3.95
C ASN A 146 -16.42 -10.92 2.61
N ARG A 147 -15.52 -9.99 2.30
CA ARG A 147 -14.65 -10.02 1.12
C ARG A 147 -13.19 -10.01 1.53
N VAL A 148 -12.40 -10.92 0.98
CA VAL A 148 -10.94 -10.87 1.14
C VAL A 148 -10.41 -9.60 0.48
N MET A 149 -9.55 -8.88 1.21
CA MET A 149 -8.85 -7.67 0.77
C MET A 149 -7.35 -7.82 0.98
N LEU A 150 -6.56 -7.66 -0.08
CA LEU A 150 -5.10 -7.56 -0.01
C LEU A 150 -4.72 -6.07 0.06
N SER A 151 -3.99 -5.70 1.13
CA SER A 151 -3.49 -4.33 1.30
C SER A 151 -2.10 -4.21 0.71
N HIS A 152 -2.00 -3.45 -0.39
CA HIS A 152 -0.74 -3.11 -1.04
C HIS A 152 -0.26 -1.69 -0.71
N GLY A 153 -1.10 -0.81 -0.17
CA GLY A 153 -0.74 0.58 0.07
C GLY A 153 -0.92 1.03 1.52
N GLY A 154 -1.51 0.20 2.38
CA GLY A 154 -1.70 0.49 3.80
C GLY A 154 -0.74 -0.31 4.67
N SER A 155 0.24 0.36 5.29
CA SER A 155 1.27 -0.28 6.12
C SER A 155 1.19 0.06 7.61
N SER A 156 0.36 1.02 8.03
CA SER A 156 0.24 1.38 9.45
C SER A 156 -0.14 0.17 10.29
N ASP A 157 0.62 -0.09 11.34
CA ASP A 157 0.39 -1.21 12.25
C ASP A 157 -1.00 -1.17 12.89
N THR A 158 -1.61 0.02 13.00
CA THR A 158 -2.95 0.19 13.55
C THR A 158 -4.05 -0.52 12.75
N ILE A 159 -3.86 -0.72 11.44
CA ILE A 159 -4.82 -1.46 10.60
C ILE A 159 -5.04 -2.87 11.17
N TRP A 160 -3.99 -3.49 11.67
CA TRP A 160 -3.98 -4.88 12.14
C TRP A 160 -4.44 -5.04 13.60
N THR A 161 -4.75 -3.93 14.30
CA THR A 161 -5.22 -3.97 15.70
C THR A 161 -6.74 -4.10 15.82
N HIS A 162 -7.47 -3.99 14.72
CA HIS A 162 -8.94 -4.02 14.70
C HIS A 162 -9.54 -5.44 14.70
N GLY A 163 -8.71 -6.48 14.59
CA GLY A 163 -9.17 -7.87 14.57
C GLY A 163 -9.85 -8.28 13.26
N TYR A 164 -9.55 -7.60 12.17
CA TYR A 164 -10.05 -7.96 10.84
C TYR A 164 -9.62 -9.37 10.45
N GLN A 165 -10.56 -10.13 9.87
CA GLN A 165 -10.34 -11.51 9.43
C GLN A 165 -10.09 -11.61 7.93
N ASN A 166 -10.51 -10.60 7.16
CA ASN A 166 -10.49 -10.61 5.70
C ASN A 166 -9.45 -9.65 5.10
N VAL A 167 -8.66 -8.94 5.92
CA VAL A 167 -7.69 -7.94 5.46
C VAL A 167 -6.27 -8.44 5.69
N PHE A 168 -5.46 -8.48 4.62
CA PHE A 168 -4.11 -9.04 4.64
C PHE A 168 -3.09 -8.08 4.05
N GLY A 169 -1.98 -7.85 4.75
CA GLY A 169 -0.90 -6.98 4.31
C GLY A 169 0.07 -7.67 3.36
N VAL A 170 0.43 -6.99 2.28
CA VAL A 170 1.44 -7.47 1.32
C VAL A 170 2.79 -6.82 1.59
N LEU A 171 2.81 -5.59 2.07
CA LEU A 171 4.01 -4.81 2.35
C LEU A 171 4.39 -4.88 3.83
N SER A 172 5.67 -4.62 4.13
CA SER A 172 6.17 -4.56 5.50
C SER A 172 5.47 -3.47 6.29
N PRO A 173 5.24 -3.68 7.60
CA PRO A 173 4.54 -2.69 8.43
C PRO A 173 5.34 -1.39 8.60
N ALA A 174 4.61 -0.29 8.82
CA ALA A 174 5.18 1.06 8.99
C ALA A 174 6.24 1.12 10.06
N SER A 175 6.12 0.31 11.11
CA SER A 175 7.11 0.23 12.20
C SER A 175 8.51 -0.23 11.75
N THR A 176 8.68 -0.75 10.55
CA THR A 176 9.98 -1.23 10.05
C THR A 176 10.69 -0.25 9.10
N TYR A 177 10.04 0.81 8.65
CA TYR A 177 10.54 1.67 7.57
C TYR A 177 11.91 2.28 7.87
N PHE A 178 12.13 2.84 9.04
CA PHE A 178 13.42 3.47 9.37
C PHE A 178 14.44 2.53 10.00
N LYS A 179 14.11 1.24 10.12
CA LYS A 179 14.99 0.29 10.81
C LYS A 179 16.39 0.23 10.18
N ASN A 180 16.47 0.05 8.87
CA ASN A 180 17.76 -0.06 8.17
C ASN A 180 18.58 1.25 8.24
N ALA A 181 17.93 2.42 8.23
CA ALA A 181 18.60 3.72 8.39
C ALA A 181 19.20 3.85 9.79
N ILE A 182 18.44 3.52 10.83
CA ILE A 182 18.88 3.56 12.22
C ILE A 182 19.98 2.53 12.48
N ASP A 183 19.83 1.29 11.98
CA ASP A 183 20.86 0.25 12.10
C ASP A 183 22.17 0.69 11.44
N TRP A 184 22.11 1.37 10.29
CA TRP A 184 23.29 1.89 9.63
C TRP A 184 23.98 2.96 10.47
N LEU A 185 23.24 3.93 11.03
CA LEU A 185 23.80 4.95 11.93
C LEU A 185 24.52 4.32 13.12
N VAL A 186 23.91 3.34 13.76
CA VAL A 186 24.49 2.66 14.93
C VAL A 186 25.75 1.87 14.54
N ALA A 187 25.69 1.10 13.45
CA ALA A 187 26.81 0.28 12.97
C ALA A 187 28.04 1.11 12.54
N ASN A 188 27.82 2.39 12.16
CA ASN A 188 28.88 3.29 11.71
C ASN A 188 29.29 4.33 12.78
N ASN A 189 29.03 4.04 14.07
CA ASN A 189 29.42 4.83 15.22
C ASN A 189 28.74 6.22 15.33
N HIS A 190 27.51 6.33 14.80
CA HIS A 190 26.69 7.53 14.89
C HIS A 190 25.65 7.45 16.03
N SER A 191 25.71 6.45 16.91
CA SER A 191 24.78 6.28 18.03
C SER A 191 24.74 7.47 19.00
N GLY A 192 25.84 8.25 19.11
CA GLY A 192 25.90 9.48 19.90
C GLY A 192 25.32 10.72 19.22
N ASP A 193 24.93 10.62 17.96
CA ASP A 193 24.41 11.76 17.19
C ASP A 193 22.99 12.15 17.64
N LYS A 194 22.69 13.43 17.54
CA LYS A 194 21.37 13.97 17.80
C LYS A 194 20.49 13.85 16.57
N LEU A 195 19.35 13.19 16.73
CA LEU A 195 18.40 12.89 15.68
C LEU A 195 17.16 13.76 15.76
N ALA A 196 16.78 14.39 14.65
CA ALA A 196 15.46 14.98 14.45
C ALA A 196 14.55 14.05 13.68
N ILE A 197 13.29 14.00 14.06
CA ILE A 197 12.21 13.33 13.31
C ILE A 197 11.14 14.38 13.01
N LEU A 198 10.85 14.60 11.74
CA LEU A 198 9.85 15.56 11.27
C LEU A 198 8.93 14.88 10.25
N HIS A 199 7.64 14.77 10.53
CA HIS A 199 6.75 13.96 9.69
C HIS A 199 5.39 14.61 9.46
N ALA A 200 4.72 14.19 8.36
CA ALA A 200 3.33 14.57 8.11
C ALA A 200 2.38 13.98 9.17
N ASP A 201 1.33 14.72 9.50
CA ASP A 201 0.27 14.27 10.41
C ASP A 201 -0.76 13.45 9.64
N ASP A 202 -0.38 12.24 9.26
CA ASP A 202 -1.24 11.22 8.69
C ASP A 202 -0.99 9.86 9.38
N THR A 203 -1.87 8.90 9.10
CA THR A 203 -1.84 7.57 9.77
C THR A 203 -0.55 6.80 9.53
N PHE A 204 0.00 6.85 8.31
CA PHE A 204 1.24 6.15 7.95
C PHE A 204 2.47 6.81 8.55
N SER A 205 2.63 8.11 8.29
CA SER A 205 3.81 8.88 8.68
C SER A 205 3.96 8.94 10.20
N THR A 206 2.84 9.09 10.91
CA THR A 206 2.80 9.06 12.39
C THR A 206 3.22 7.68 12.93
N ALA A 207 2.73 6.59 12.35
CA ALA A 207 3.09 5.24 12.80
C ALA A 207 4.58 4.94 12.56
N ALA A 208 5.10 5.26 11.37
CA ALA A 208 6.50 5.05 11.02
C ALA A 208 7.44 5.89 11.91
N SER A 209 7.11 7.16 12.13
CA SER A 209 7.94 8.08 12.93
C SER A 209 7.91 7.75 14.43
N ALA A 210 6.77 7.35 14.97
CA ALA A 210 6.68 6.91 16.37
C ALA A 210 7.52 5.63 16.60
N ALA A 211 7.45 4.67 15.66
CA ALA A 211 8.28 3.47 15.73
C ALA A 211 9.77 3.80 15.58
N ALA A 212 10.13 4.72 14.68
CA ALA A 212 11.50 5.19 14.50
C ALA A 212 12.05 5.84 15.77
N ALA A 213 11.29 6.72 16.42
CA ALA A 213 11.71 7.36 17.66
C ALA A 213 11.99 6.35 18.78
N ASN A 214 11.08 5.38 18.94
CA ASN A 214 11.24 4.31 19.92
C ASN A 214 12.45 3.41 19.59
N TYR A 215 12.60 3.01 18.34
CA TYR A 215 13.70 2.16 17.92
C TYR A 215 15.05 2.87 18.04
N ALA A 216 15.16 4.12 17.57
CA ALA A 216 16.37 4.93 17.68
C ALA A 216 16.81 5.10 19.14
N THR A 217 15.88 5.44 20.04
CA THR A 217 16.16 5.56 21.48
C THR A 217 16.66 4.24 22.08
N ASN A 218 16.03 3.11 21.72
CA ASN A 218 16.45 1.79 22.19
C ASN A 218 17.83 1.38 21.64
N GLN A 219 18.24 1.90 20.50
CA GLN A 219 19.56 1.71 19.91
C GLN A 219 20.61 2.72 20.40
N GLY A 220 20.23 3.65 21.28
CA GLY A 220 21.14 4.62 21.89
C GLY A 220 21.31 5.94 21.14
N LEU A 221 20.53 6.21 20.08
CA LEU A 221 20.50 7.53 19.46
C LEU A 221 19.72 8.55 20.32
N HIS A 222 20.11 9.80 20.23
CA HIS A 222 19.48 10.89 20.97
C HIS A 222 18.41 11.58 20.11
N VAL A 223 17.15 11.15 20.22
CA VAL A 223 16.02 11.84 19.58
C VAL A 223 15.76 13.15 20.32
N VAL A 224 16.18 14.27 19.73
CA VAL A 224 16.10 15.62 20.32
C VAL A 224 14.95 16.47 19.77
N TYR A 225 14.34 16.02 18.68
CA TYR A 225 13.19 16.65 18.05
C TYR A 225 12.30 15.55 17.44
N ASN A 226 11.02 15.57 17.72
CA ASN A 226 10.06 14.63 17.13
C ASN A 226 8.69 15.33 17.03
N GLU A 227 8.44 15.95 15.88
CA GLU A 227 7.27 16.79 15.67
C GLU A 227 6.58 16.46 14.35
N LYS A 228 5.28 16.67 14.33
CA LYS A 228 4.46 16.52 13.14
C LYS A 228 4.03 17.87 12.58
N TYR A 229 3.78 17.90 11.28
CA TYR A 229 3.17 19.03 10.59
C TYR A 229 1.90 18.58 9.86
N SER A 230 0.94 19.50 9.67
CA SER A 230 -0.25 19.18 8.87
C SER A 230 0.16 18.76 7.46
N ALA A 231 -0.38 17.67 6.95
CA ALA A 231 -0.10 17.17 5.59
C ALA A 231 -0.40 18.20 4.48
N THR A 232 -1.19 19.24 4.79
CA THR A 232 -1.48 20.36 3.87
C THR A 232 -0.48 21.53 3.97
N THR A 233 0.45 21.50 4.95
CA THR A 233 1.45 22.55 5.16
C THR A 233 2.40 22.66 3.99
N GLN A 234 2.52 23.82 3.38
CA GLN A 234 3.42 24.07 2.24
C GLN A 234 4.79 24.61 2.68
N ASP A 235 4.84 25.35 3.77
CA ASP A 235 6.06 25.93 4.31
C ASP A 235 6.42 25.25 5.65
N LEU A 236 7.54 24.52 5.64
CA LEU A 236 8.09 23.78 6.78
C LEU A 236 9.26 24.53 7.44
N SER A 237 9.55 25.78 7.05
CA SER A 237 10.69 26.54 7.52
C SER A 237 10.72 26.64 9.04
N THR A 238 9.58 26.87 9.68
CA THR A 238 9.48 26.96 11.16
C THR A 238 9.91 25.65 11.82
N GLN A 239 9.44 24.51 11.34
CA GLN A 239 9.75 23.19 11.90
C GLN A 239 11.22 22.81 11.65
N LEU A 240 11.73 23.09 10.44
CA LEU A 240 13.13 22.84 10.09
C LEU A 240 14.10 23.70 10.89
N ILE A 241 13.79 24.99 11.10
CA ILE A 241 14.58 25.88 11.99
C ILE A 241 14.55 25.36 13.43
N ALA A 242 13.38 24.96 13.93
CA ALA A 242 13.25 24.41 15.27
C ALA A 242 14.05 23.12 15.46
N ALA A 243 13.99 22.20 14.48
CA ALA A 243 14.77 20.97 14.49
C ALA A 243 16.28 21.27 14.51
N ASN A 244 16.77 22.16 13.64
CA ASN A 244 18.17 22.58 13.58
C ASN A 244 18.62 23.21 14.90
N ALA A 245 17.80 24.05 15.54
CA ALA A 245 18.10 24.71 16.78
C ALA A 245 18.33 23.76 17.98
N THR A 246 17.84 22.51 17.89
CA THR A 246 18.13 21.46 18.89
C THR A 246 19.58 20.94 18.82
N GLY A 247 20.27 21.27 17.72
CA GLY A 247 21.59 20.74 17.40
C GLY A 247 21.52 19.34 16.81
N ALA A 248 20.37 18.94 16.24
CA ALA A 248 20.24 17.68 15.50
C ALA A 248 21.17 17.71 14.29
N VAL A 249 21.87 16.60 14.08
CA VAL A 249 22.79 16.39 12.94
C VAL A 249 22.24 15.44 11.91
N ASP A 250 21.25 14.63 12.28
CA ASP A 250 20.58 13.67 11.41
C ASP A 250 19.07 13.96 11.35
N LEU A 251 18.45 13.67 10.20
CA LEU A 251 17.03 13.90 9.95
C LEU A 251 16.38 12.62 9.41
N LEU A 252 15.35 12.14 10.10
CA LEU A 252 14.41 11.17 9.59
C LEU A 252 13.03 11.82 9.43
N GLY A 253 12.22 11.35 8.48
CA GLY A 253 10.84 11.83 8.41
C GLY A 253 10.24 11.86 7.02
N GLY A 254 9.47 12.91 6.75
CA GLY A 254 8.66 13.05 5.56
C GLY A 254 7.27 12.46 5.75
N GLY A 255 6.73 11.97 4.66
CA GLY A 255 5.41 11.38 4.56
C GLY A 255 5.28 10.72 3.20
N HIS A 256 4.39 11.24 2.37
CA HIS A 256 4.23 10.83 0.98
C HIS A 256 5.18 11.61 0.05
N PHE A 257 5.01 11.45 -1.26
CA PHE A 257 5.95 11.98 -2.24
C PHE A 257 6.22 13.48 -2.06
N ASP A 258 5.17 14.30 -2.00
CA ASP A 258 5.30 15.76 -1.89
C ASP A 258 5.99 16.22 -0.59
N ASP A 259 5.86 15.46 0.49
CA ASP A 259 6.45 15.78 1.78
C ASP A 259 7.98 15.75 1.73
N GLY A 260 8.53 14.68 1.16
CA GLY A 260 9.98 14.55 1.01
C GLY A 260 10.58 15.60 0.10
N LEU A 261 9.90 15.92 -1.03
CA LEU A 261 10.30 17.01 -1.91
C LEU A 261 10.36 18.34 -1.16
N ARG A 262 9.33 18.63 -0.37
CA ARG A 262 9.17 19.88 0.38
C ARG A 262 10.26 20.05 1.43
N ILE A 263 10.56 18.98 2.17
CA ILE A 263 11.64 18.98 3.16
C ILE A 263 12.97 19.32 2.48
N VAL A 264 13.38 18.57 1.47
CA VAL A 264 14.70 18.78 0.83
C VAL A 264 14.82 20.17 0.19
N LYS A 265 13.77 20.63 -0.51
CA LYS A 265 13.74 21.97 -1.14
C LYS A 265 13.93 23.09 -0.11
N GLN A 266 13.45 22.91 1.14
CA GLN A 266 13.47 23.97 2.14
C GLN A 266 14.69 23.91 3.09
N LEU A 267 15.42 22.78 3.14
CA LEU A 267 16.64 22.67 3.97
C LEU A 267 17.66 23.77 3.67
N SER A 268 17.95 24.04 2.40
CA SER A 268 18.91 25.07 2.02
C SER A 268 18.44 26.49 2.39
N SER A 269 17.13 26.75 2.27
CA SER A 269 16.56 28.06 2.59
C SER A 269 16.61 28.40 4.09
N VAL A 270 16.62 27.38 4.96
CA VAL A 270 16.76 27.55 6.42
C VAL A 270 18.20 27.39 6.90
N GLY A 271 19.16 27.18 5.99
CA GLY A 271 20.57 27.05 6.33
C GLY A 271 20.90 25.79 7.14
N TRP A 272 20.14 24.71 6.99
CA TRP A 272 20.40 23.44 7.65
C TRP A 272 20.83 22.37 6.64
N THR A 273 21.97 21.75 6.90
CA THR A 273 22.49 20.59 6.16
C THR A 273 22.70 19.45 7.13
N PRO A 274 21.69 18.59 7.37
CA PRO A 274 21.87 17.39 8.18
C PRO A 274 22.95 16.50 7.57
N LYS A 275 23.71 15.77 8.40
CA LYS A 275 24.74 14.84 7.90
C LYS A 275 24.16 13.57 7.31
N PHE A 276 23.04 13.12 7.86
CA PHE A 276 22.28 11.98 7.34
C PHE A 276 20.82 12.37 7.19
N ILE A 277 20.22 12.00 6.06
CA ILE A 277 18.81 12.21 5.77
C ILE A 277 18.21 10.91 5.31
N SER A 278 17.13 10.48 5.94
CA SER A 278 16.30 9.38 5.44
C SER A 278 14.84 9.80 5.43
N LEU A 279 14.24 9.81 4.24
CA LEU A 279 12.85 10.23 4.06
C LEU A 279 12.00 9.07 3.60
N LEU A 280 10.75 9.03 4.09
CA LEU A 280 9.74 8.06 3.68
C LEU A 280 9.49 8.15 2.16
N VAL A 281 8.64 7.42 1.62
CA VAL A 281 8.12 7.30 0.25
C VAL A 281 8.88 8.03 -0.88
N ALA A 282 9.12 9.34 -0.76
CA ALA A 282 9.56 10.22 -1.85
C ALA A 282 10.86 9.78 -2.54
N VAL A 283 11.79 9.22 -1.78
CA VAL A 283 13.16 8.90 -2.27
C VAL A 283 13.15 7.82 -3.35
N THR A 284 12.18 6.92 -3.30
CA THR A 284 12.07 5.81 -4.25
C THR A 284 11.42 6.19 -5.58
N GLU A 285 10.83 7.39 -5.66
CA GLU A 285 10.21 7.89 -6.87
C GLU A 285 11.24 8.60 -7.77
N PRO A 286 11.36 8.22 -9.05
CA PRO A 286 12.29 8.88 -9.99
C PRO A 286 12.07 10.39 -10.10
N GLU A 287 10.85 10.83 -9.91
CA GLU A 287 10.43 12.23 -9.92
C GLU A 287 11.11 13.04 -8.79
N PHE A 288 11.52 12.38 -7.69
CA PHE A 288 12.27 13.01 -6.60
C PHE A 288 13.60 13.58 -7.09
N GLN A 289 14.41 12.75 -7.76
CA GLN A 289 15.69 13.17 -8.31
C GLN A 289 15.48 14.18 -9.48
N GLN A 290 14.48 13.95 -10.33
CA GLN A 290 14.19 14.85 -11.46
C GLN A 290 13.84 16.27 -10.99
N GLN A 291 13.10 16.41 -9.88
CA GLN A 291 12.70 17.72 -9.36
C GLN A 291 13.76 18.40 -8.48
N LEU A 292 14.60 17.63 -7.80
CA LEU A 292 15.60 18.15 -6.86
C LEU A 292 17.00 18.27 -7.47
N GLY A 293 17.28 17.55 -8.57
CA GLY A 293 18.61 17.54 -9.17
C GLY A 293 19.69 17.15 -8.16
N GLY A 294 20.72 17.97 -8.01
CA GLY A 294 21.82 17.74 -7.08
C GLY A 294 21.39 17.61 -5.62
N ALA A 295 20.35 18.32 -5.19
CA ALA A 295 19.89 18.28 -3.81
C ALA A 295 19.32 16.90 -3.38
N ALA A 296 18.95 16.03 -4.33
CA ALA A 296 18.59 14.65 -4.04
C ALA A 296 19.80 13.77 -3.70
N ASN A 297 21.00 14.18 -4.13
CA ASN A 297 22.21 13.34 -3.98
C ASN A 297 22.51 13.09 -2.50
N LEU A 298 22.77 11.84 -2.16
CA LEU A 298 23.02 11.31 -0.83
C LEU A 298 21.81 11.30 0.13
N VAL A 299 20.62 11.69 -0.32
CA VAL A 299 19.39 11.45 0.44
C VAL A 299 19.08 9.95 0.41
N THR A 300 18.81 9.37 1.58
CA THR A 300 18.41 7.96 1.73
C THR A 300 16.91 7.83 1.94
N GLY A 301 16.37 6.65 1.71
CA GLY A 301 14.99 6.31 2.03
C GLY A 301 14.76 4.80 2.15
N PRO A 302 13.75 4.39 2.91
CA PRO A 302 13.33 3.00 2.94
C PRO A 302 12.64 2.62 1.62
N SER A 303 12.87 1.41 1.14
CA SER A 303 12.12 0.84 0.03
C SER A 303 11.62 -0.56 0.35
N GLN A 304 10.44 -0.88 -0.12
CA GLN A 304 9.86 -2.22 -0.02
C GLN A 304 10.45 -3.15 -1.11
N TRP A 305 10.85 -2.60 -2.24
CA TRP A 305 11.36 -3.36 -3.36
C TRP A 305 12.06 -2.45 -4.37
N GLU A 306 13.16 -2.97 -4.94
CA GLU A 306 13.87 -2.34 -6.05
C GLU A 306 14.13 -3.39 -7.13
N THR A 307 14.12 -3.00 -8.39
CA THR A 307 14.35 -3.89 -9.53
C THR A 307 15.72 -4.56 -9.52
N ILE A 308 16.67 -4.02 -8.77
CA ILE A 308 18.00 -4.62 -8.58
C ILE A 308 18.00 -5.72 -7.51
N VAL A 309 17.00 -5.75 -6.62
CA VAL A 309 16.85 -6.79 -5.60
C VAL A 309 16.07 -7.95 -6.22
N THR A 310 16.78 -8.87 -6.84
CA THR A 310 16.15 -9.95 -7.62
C THR A 310 15.77 -11.13 -6.75
N TYR A 311 14.46 -11.36 -6.64
CA TYR A 311 13.92 -12.63 -6.20
C TYR A 311 13.62 -13.51 -7.40
N SER A 312 13.87 -14.80 -7.28
CA SER A 312 13.74 -15.75 -8.38
C SER A 312 13.29 -17.13 -7.89
N PRO A 313 12.80 -18.00 -8.78
CA PRO A 313 12.55 -19.40 -8.41
C PRO A 313 13.75 -20.10 -7.76
N ALA A 314 14.98 -19.73 -8.16
CA ALA A 314 16.21 -20.30 -7.58
C ALA A 314 16.44 -19.80 -6.14
N THR A 315 16.23 -18.52 -5.85
CA THR A 315 16.31 -17.98 -4.48
C THR A 315 15.21 -18.54 -3.59
N ALA A 316 14.01 -18.75 -4.11
CA ALA A 316 12.91 -19.39 -3.41
C ALA A 316 13.25 -20.85 -3.06
N GLN A 317 13.78 -21.60 -4.02
CA GLN A 317 14.23 -22.98 -3.81
C GLN A 317 15.34 -23.06 -2.77
N ALA A 318 16.32 -22.17 -2.80
CA ALA A 318 17.41 -22.11 -1.82
C ALA A 318 16.89 -21.83 -0.40
N ALA A 319 15.81 -21.04 -0.28
CA ALA A 319 15.15 -20.75 0.98
C ALA A 319 14.13 -21.83 1.40
N ASN A 320 13.90 -22.84 0.57
CA ASN A 320 12.83 -23.84 0.74
C ASN A 320 11.43 -23.23 0.88
N ILE A 321 11.15 -22.22 0.05
CA ILE A 321 9.87 -21.50 -0.02
C ILE A 321 9.29 -21.69 -1.43
N PRO A 322 8.01 -22.03 -1.60
CA PRO A 322 7.37 -22.10 -2.91
C PRO A 322 7.44 -20.77 -3.65
N TRP A 323 7.62 -20.83 -4.98
CA TRP A 323 7.54 -19.68 -5.88
C TRP A 323 6.18 -19.62 -6.57
N TYR A 324 5.62 -18.40 -6.69
CA TYR A 324 4.46 -18.16 -7.54
C TYR A 324 4.56 -16.81 -8.26
N GLY A 325 4.07 -16.76 -9.49
CA GLY A 325 3.95 -15.54 -10.29
C GLY A 325 5.11 -15.29 -11.25
N PRO A 326 5.15 -14.09 -11.86
CA PRO A 326 6.24 -13.65 -12.75
C PRO A 326 7.55 -13.55 -11.98
N ASN A 327 8.66 -13.69 -12.67
CA ASN A 327 9.92 -13.16 -12.16
C ASN A 327 9.98 -11.64 -12.40
N GLU A 328 10.98 -10.97 -11.81
CA GLU A 328 11.13 -9.51 -11.91
C GLU A 328 11.14 -9.02 -13.36
N THR A 329 11.96 -9.62 -14.23
CA THR A 329 12.04 -9.23 -15.64
C THR A 329 10.70 -9.38 -16.36
N GLN A 330 9.95 -10.44 -16.08
CA GLN A 330 8.61 -10.64 -16.64
C GLN A 330 7.64 -9.57 -16.13
N PHE A 331 7.66 -9.26 -14.83
CA PHE A 331 6.82 -8.21 -14.27
C PHE A 331 7.13 -6.85 -14.89
N VAL A 332 8.41 -6.46 -14.95
CA VAL A 332 8.85 -5.19 -15.55
C VAL A 332 8.46 -5.11 -17.02
N ASN A 333 8.57 -6.20 -17.78
CA ASN A 333 8.13 -6.24 -19.18
C ASN A 333 6.63 -6.02 -19.34
N TYR A 334 5.79 -6.55 -18.44
CA TYR A 334 4.34 -6.29 -18.46
C TYR A 334 4.00 -4.89 -17.95
N TYR A 335 4.75 -4.39 -16.97
CA TYR A 335 4.61 -3.05 -16.45
C TYR A 335 4.92 -1.99 -17.51
N SER A 336 5.99 -2.15 -18.27
CA SER A 336 6.39 -1.21 -19.34
C SER A 336 5.37 -1.07 -20.47
N LYS A 337 4.46 -2.04 -20.62
CA LYS A 337 3.35 -1.98 -21.58
C LYS A 337 2.17 -1.13 -21.07
N GLN A 338 2.15 -0.77 -19.79
CA GLN A 338 1.06 0.04 -19.24
C GLN A 338 1.23 1.50 -19.64
N SER A 339 0.14 2.16 -20.01
CA SER A 339 0.15 3.56 -20.42
C SER A 339 0.62 4.44 -19.25
N ASN A 340 1.57 5.34 -19.51
CA ASN A 340 2.11 6.32 -18.56
C ASN A 340 2.76 5.70 -17.30
N ALA A 341 3.22 4.46 -17.38
CA ALA A 341 3.76 3.76 -16.20
C ALA A 341 5.07 4.38 -15.66
N GLY A 342 5.91 4.94 -16.56
CA GLY A 342 7.26 5.40 -16.19
C GLY A 342 8.14 4.22 -15.73
N SER A 343 9.12 4.49 -14.86
CA SER A 343 9.91 3.44 -14.23
C SER A 343 9.12 2.76 -13.12
N PRO A 344 9.22 1.43 -12.95
CA PRO A 344 8.60 0.76 -11.81
C PRO A 344 9.27 1.19 -10.51
N THR A 345 8.45 1.37 -9.48
CA THR A 345 8.88 1.64 -8.11
C THR A 345 8.30 0.57 -7.19
N TYR A 346 8.63 0.58 -5.90
CA TYR A 346 8.05 -0.40 -5.00
C TYR A 346 6.51 -0.30 -4.94
N HIS A 347 5.91 0.87 -5.19
CA HIS A 347 4.45 1.00 -5.26
C HIS A 347 3.83 0.17 -6.39
N SER A 348 4.52 0.05 -7.51
CA SER A 348 4.10 -0.85 -8.57
C SER A 348 4.34 -2.32 -8.21
N GLY A 349 5.46 -2.60 -7.56
CA GLY A 349 5.84 -3.95 -7.12
C GLY A 349 4.87 -4.51 -6.09
N GLU A 350 4.58 -3.76 -5.01
CA GLU A 350 3.65 -4.19 -3.94
C GLU A 350 2.23 -4.40 -4.45
N ALA A 351 1.78 -3.50 -5.33
CA ALA A 351 0.44 -3.58 -5.91
C ALA A 351 0.31 -4.77 -6.88
N GLY A 352 1.33 -5.02 -7.69
CA GLY A 352 1.40 -6.23 -8.53
C GLY A 352 1.47 -7.51 -7.70
N ALA A 353 2.27 -7.51 -6.63
CA ALA A 353 2.38 -8.64 -5.72
C ALA A 353 1.06 -8.99 -5.03
N ALA A 354 0.23 -7.98 -4.70
CA ALA A 354 -1.10 -8.23 -4.14
C ALA A 354 -2.00 -9.06 -5.08
N VAL A 355 -1.93 -8.77 -6.39
CA VAL A 355 -2.66 -9.56 -7.39
C VAL A 355 -2.10 -10.97 -7.51
N VAL A 356 -0.77 -11.12 -7.47
CA VAL A 356 -0.08 -12.42 -7.53
C VAL A 356 -0.43 -13.28 -6.32
N VAL A 357 -0.36 -12.72 -5.11
CA VAL A 357 -0.72 -13.42 -3.86
C VAL A 357 -2.19 -13.85 -3.88
N LEU A 358 -3.10 -12.97 -4.33
CA LEU A 358 -4.51 -13.30 -4.44
C LEU A 358 -4.75 -14.45 -5.42
N ALA A 359 -4.08 -14.42 -6.57
CA ALA A 359 -4.20 -15.48 -7.58
C ALA A 359 -3.74 -16.84 -7.06
N ASP A 360 -2.59 -16.88 -6.38
CA ASP A 360 -2.08 -18.12 -5.77
C ASP A 360 -3.02 -18.63 -4.66
N ALA A 361 -3.55 -17.73 -3.84
CA ALA A 361 -4.50 -18.09 -2.79
C ALA A 361 -5.77 -18.73 -3.33
N ILE A 362 -6.34 -18.18 -4.40
CA ILE A 362 -7.53 -18.72 -5.06
C ILE A 362 -7.22 -20.09 -5.69
N GLN A 363 -6.07 -20.21 -6.34
CA GLN A 363 -5.64 -21.46 -6.96
C GLN A 363 -5.36 -22.55 -5.92
N THR A 364 -4.66 -22.21 -4.83
CA THR A 364 -4.36 -23.12 -3.72
C THR A 364 -5.63 -23.54 -3.00
N ALA A 365 -6.57 -22.61 -2.76
CA ALA A 365 -7.88 -22.92 -2.21
C ALA A 365 -8.74 -23.77 -3.17
N ASN A 366 -8.40 -23.81 -4.45
CA ASN A 366 -9.20 -24.36 -5.54
C ASN A 366 -10.67 -23.88 -5.48
N SER A 367 -10.89 -22.62 -5.09
CA SER A 367 -12.19 -22.05 -4.75
C SER A 367 -12.18 -20.53 -4.89
N THR A 368 -13.34 -19.95 -5.19
CA THR A 368 -13.59 -18.50 -5.08
C THR A 368 -14.41 -18.12 -3.83
N ASP A 369 -14.65 -19.09 -2.94
CA ASP A 369 -15.31 -18.83 -1.66
C ASP A 369 -14.38 -18.06 -0.72
N THR A 370 -14.91 -17.00 -0.09
CA THR A 370 -14.14 -16.11 0.79
C THR A 370 -13.46 -16.86 1.92
N THR A 371 -14.13 -17.82 2.57
CA THR A 371 -13.59 -18.56 3.71
C THR A 371 -12.40 -19.41 3.30
N ASN A 372 -12.50 -20.11 2.17
CA ASN A 372 -11.44 -20.98 1.67
C ASN A 372 -10.21 -20.17 1.26
N VAL A 373 -10.43 -19.04 0.53
CA VAL A 373 -9.34 -18.16 0.08
C VAL A 373 -8.67 -17.46 1.28
N ARG A 374 -9.46 -16.97 2.24
CA ARG A 374 -8.95 -16.42 3.50
C ARG A 374 -8.03 -17.40 4.23
N GLN A 375 -8.47 -18.66 4.37
CA GLN A 375 -7.67 -19.70 5.02
C GLN A 375 -6.39 -20.00 4.23
N ALA A 376 -6.44 -20.02 2.90
CA ALA A 376 -5.27 -20.19 2.05
C ALA A 376 -4.25 -19.08 2.30
N ILE A 377 -4.68 -17.80 2.33
CA ILE A 377 -3.80 -16.65 2.61
C ILE A 377 -3.20 -16.74 4.02
N SER A 378 -4.00 -17.04 5.04
CA SER A 378 -3.53 -17.11 6.42
C SER A 378 -2.46 -18.18 6.64
N ASN A 379 -2.47 -19.25 5.85
CA ASN A 379 -1.50 -20.34 5.91
C ASN A 379 -0.36 -20.19 4.89
N MET A 380 -0.41 -19.17 4.05
CA MET A 380 0.51 -19.00 2.93
C MET A 380 1.90 -18.57 3.40
N HIS A 381 2.92 -19.21 2.82
CA HIS A 381 4.30 -18.77 2.87
C HIS A 381 4.90 -19.02 1.50
N ILE A 382 4.97 -17.98 0.67
CA ILE A 382 5.47 -18.04 -0.70
C ILE A 382 6.51 -16.96 -0.96
N MET A 383 7.26 -17.12 -2.04
CA MET A 383 8.11 -16.10 -2.61
C MET A 383 7.56 -15.66 -3.98
N THR A 384 7.55 -14.38 -4.21
CA THR A 384 7.18 -13.74 -5.48
C THR A 384 8.33 -12.84 -5.96
N PHE A 385 8.18 -12.19 -7.10
CA PHE A 385 9.15 -11.20 -7.57
C PHE A 385 9.34 -10.02 -6.59
N PHE A 386 8.35 -9.75 -5.75
CA PHE A 386 8.39 -8.69 -4.73
C PHE A 386 9.12 -9.14 -3.45
N GLY A 387 9.23 -10.44 -3.22
CA GLY A 387 9.84 -11.05 -2.04
C GLY A 387 8.92 -12.05 -1.36
N GLN A 388 9.22 -12.34 -0.09
CA GLN A 388 8.45 -13.30 0.69
C GLN A 388 7.10 -12.70 1.11
N PHE A 389 6.06 -13.49 0.96
CA PHE A 389 4.75 -13.23 1.53
C PHE A 389 4.46 -14.24 2.62
N LYS A 390 4.22 -13.73 3.81
CA LYS A 390 3.75 -14.48 4.97
C LYS A 390 3.07 -13.49 5.91
N VAL A 391 1.92 -13.84 6.44
CA VAL A 391 1.22 -13.01 7.42
C VAL A 391 1.25 -13.65 8.80
N ASP A 392 1.13 -12.82 9.82
CA ASP A 392 0.89 -13.26 11.20
C ASP A 392 -0.61 -13.53 11.45
N ALA A 393 -0.97 -13.90 12.68
CA ALA A 393 -2.34 -14.22 13.06
C ALA A 393 -3.32 -13.04 12.91
N THR A 394 -2.84 -11.81 12.77
CA THR A 394 -3.66 -10.62 12.58
C THR A 394 -3.86 -10.27 11.10
N GLY A 395 -3.19 -10.98 10.18
CA GLY A 395 -3.17 -10.67 8.76
C GLY A 395 -2.05 -9.69 8.35
N LYS A 396 -1.20 -9.26 9.29
CA LYS A 396 -0.07 -8.36 9.05
C LYS A 396 1.09 -9.12 8.39
N GLN A 397 1.71 -8.52 7.37
CA GLN A 397 2.91 -9.04 6.72
C GLN A 397 4.05 -9.24 7.72
N SER A 398 4.68 -10.42 7.69
CA SER A 398 5.76 -10.81 8.61
C SER A 398 6.96 -11.47 7.91
N GLY A 399 6.87 -11.75 6.61
CA GLY A 399 7.92 -12.42 5.84
C GLY A 399 8.75 -11.48 4.97
N HIS A 400 8.24 -10.29 4.64
CA HIS A 400 8.90 -9.36 3.74
C HIS A 400 9.94 -8.51 4.46
N GLY A 401 11.11 -8.30 3.82
CA GLY A 401 12.17 -7.41 4.31
C GLY A 401 12.25 -6.13 3.47
N MET A 402 12.63 -5.04 4.13
CA MET A 402 12.85 -3.76 3.45
C MET A 402 14.33 -3.54 3.14
N VAL A 403 14.61 -2.65 2.19
CA VAL A 403 15.95 -2.16 1.87
C VAL A 403 16.07 -0.67 2.17
N LEU A 404 17.30 -0.20 2.36
CA LEU A 404 17.64 1.21 2.38
C LEU A 404 18.24 1.57 1.03
N VAL A 405 17.74 2.62 0.42
CA VAL A 405 18.27 3.16 -0.83
C VAL A 405 18.89 4.53 -0.63
N GLN A 406 19.78 4.91 -1.53
CA GLN A 406 20.40 6.24 -1.55
C GLN A 406 20.58 6.72 -2.99
N TRP A 407 20.24 7.97 -3.26
CA TRP A 407 20.61 8.61 -4.52
C TRP A 407 22.10 8.86 -4.58
N GLN A 408 22.79 8.32 -5.59
CA GLN A 408 24.22 8.49 -5.79
C GLN A 408 24.51 8.79 -7.25
N SER A 409 25.04 9.99 -7.52
CA SER A 409 25.40 10.42 -8.89
C SER A 409 24.25 10.26 -9.91
N GLY A 410 23.04 10.55 -9.50
CA GLY A 410 21.84 10.49 -10.35
C GLY A 410 21.20 9.10 -10.50
N GLY A 411 21.72 8.07 -9.83
CA GLY A 411 21.15 6.72 -9.77
C GLY A 411 20.71 6.35 -8.35
N LEU A 412 19.66 5.56 -8.22
CA LEU A 412 19.23 4.99 -6.95
C LEU A 412 20.00 3.70 -6.68
N VAL A 413 20.65 3.61 -5.52
CA VAL A 413 21.53 2.51 -5.11
C VAL A 413 20.96 1.86 -3.86
N VAL A 414 20.83 0.55 -3.84
CA VAL A 414 20.51 -0.21 -2.62
C VAL A 414 21.77 -0.28 -1.76
N VAL A 415 21.70 0.24 -0.54
CA VAL A 415 22.86 0.41 0.35
C VAL A 415 22.76 -0.39 1.66
N ALA A 416 21.60 -0.96 1.98
CA ALA A 416 21.43 -1.90 3.08
C ALA A 416 20.17 -2.76 2.86
N PRO A 417 20.08 -3.98 3.47
CA PRO A 417 21.16 -4.68 4.18
C PRO A 417 22.24 -5.22 3.22
N ASP A 418 23.43 -5.49 3.74
CA ASP A 418 24.61 -5.92 2.96
C ASP A 418 24.32 -7.12 2.03
N ALA A 419 23.44 -8.02 2.43
CA ALA A 419 23.08 -9.22 1.67
C ALA A 419 22.50 -8.93 0.27
N VAL A 420 21.93 -7.74 0.05
CA VAL A 420 21.28 -7.33 -1.21
C VAL A 420 21.77 -5.97 -1.70
N ALA A 421 22.74 -5.37 -0.99
CA ALA A 421 23.29 -4.06 -1.34
C ALA A 421 24.05 -4.09 -2.67
N SER A 422 23.83 -3.08 -3.51
CA SER A 422 24.58 -2.84 -4.75
C SER A 422 25.67 -1.77 -4.58
N GLY A 423 25.73 -1.13 -3.41
CA GLY A 423 26.72 -0.15 -3.02
C GLY A 423 26.72 0.10 -1.53
N THR A 424 27.45 1.10 -1.08
CA THR A 424 27.55 1.49 0.33
C THR A 424 26.98 2.89 0.53
N VAL A 425 26.49 3.18 1.72
CA VAL A 425 26.06 4.54 2.08
C VAL A 425 27.23 5.50 1.93
N LYS A 426 27.03 6.57 1.20
CA LYS A 426 27.94 7.72 1.14
C LYS A 426 27.49 8.76 2.16
N TYR A 427 28.43 9.22 2.98
CA TYR A 427 28.20 10.11 4.10
C TYR A 427 29.35 11.13 4.17
N PRO A 428 29.13 12.38 4.61
CA PRO A 428 27.83 12.96 4.93
C PRO A 428 27.06 13.46 3.71
N TYR A 429 25.74 13.74 3.90
CA TYR A 429 24.94 14.50 2.95
C TYR A 429 25.50 15.91 2.83
N THR A 430 25.57 16.44 1.61
CA THR A 430 26.24 17.72 1.32
C THR A 430 25.28 18.84 0.92
N GLY A 431 24.01 18.52 0.63
CA GLY A 431 23.01 19.51 0.23
C GLY A 431 23.16 20.00 -1.22
N SER A 432 24.00 19.35 -2.04
CA SER A 432 24.30 19.78 -3.41
C SER A 432 24.52 18.61 -4.35
#